data_43d25349317e0ed887238f50193455ae
#
_entry.id   43d25349317e0ed887238f50193455ae
#
_cell.length_a   1.000
_cell.length_b   1.000
_cell.length_c   1.000
_cell.angle_alpha   90.00
_cell.angle_beta   90.00
_cell.angle_gamma   90.00
#
_symmetry.space_group_name_H-M   'P 1'
#
loop_
_entity.id
_entity.type
_entity.pdbx_description
1 polymer ?
#
loop_
_entity_poly.entity_id
_entity_poly.type
_entity_poly.pdbx_seq_one_letter_code
_entity_poly.pdbx_strand_id
1 'polypeptide(L)'
;MTETQFKDTKGNIWTLDINIGQYLEVKNKFDIDLSEAFSNDNNWIAAIAAHENITVLLGIIDILTAKERESREITLDQMYEGVDGDVVEHATEAFIEAVVNFLPAHKRKAMRIIVDSVKVGMRKVIERVEAKELDIEDLVETELKKLER
;
A
#
# COMPACT_ATOMS: atom_id res chain seq x y z
N MET A 1 9.90 -1.76 14.88
CA MET A 1 9.30 -0.99 13.78
C MET A 1 7.83 -0.77 14.09
N THR A 2 7.33 0.47 13.91
CA THR A 2 5.91 0.78 14.13
C THR A 2 5.06 0.43 12.91
N GLU A 3 3.73 0.45 13.06
CA GLU A 3 2.78 0.14 11.99
C GLU A 3 2.83 1.13 10.81
N THR A 4 3.29 2.36 11.06
CA THR A 4 3.42 3.41 10.04
C THR A 4 4.81 3.47 9.41
N GLN A 5 5.66 2.50 9.71
CA GLN A 5 7.01 2.40 9.16
C GLN A 5 7.15 1.23 8.21
N PHE A 6 8.04 1.37 7.23
CA PHE A 6 8.44 0.26 6.38
C PHE A 6 9.95 0.26 6.20
N LYS A 7 10.50 -0.90 5.88
CA LYS A 7 11.93 -1.11 5.67
C LYS A 7 12.18 -1.36 4.19
N ASP A 8 13.15 -0.65 3.61
CA ASP A 8 13.55 -0.87 2.23
C ASP A 8 14.56 -2.03 2.10
N THR A 9 14.96 -2.37 0.87
CA THR A 9 15.90 -3.46 0.61
C THR A 9 17.31 -3.18 1.11
N LYS A 10 17.64 -1.91 1.36
CA LYS A 10 18.95 -1.48 1.89
C LYS A 10 18.99 -1.44 3.42
N GLY A 11 17.88 -1.76 4.09
CA GLY A 11 17.76 -1.75 5.54
C GLY A 11 17.36 -0.42 6.15
N ASN A 12 17.06 0.59 5.34
CA ASN A 12 16.56 1.88 5.83
C ASN A 12 15.11 1.75 6.30
N ILE A 13 14.80 2.34 7.44
CA ILE A 13 13.43 2.40 7.97
C ILE A 13 12.87 3.79 7.70
N TRP A 14 11.72 3.84 7.03
CA TRP A 14 11.03 5.08 6.67
C TRP A 14 9.72 5.20 7.44
N THR A 15 9.41 6.40 7.93
CA THR A 15 8.20 6.68 8.71
C THR A 15 7.21 7.48 7.86
N LEU A 16 5.97 7.01 7.80
CA LEU A 16 4.91 7.61 6.98
C LEU A 16 3.88 8.38 7.81
N ASP A 17 4.24 8.90 8.99
CA ASP A 17 3.34 9.72 9.80
C ASP A 17 2.92 10.98 9.03
N ILE A 18 1.62 11.33 9.12
CA ILE A 18 1.02 12.41 8.36
C ILE A 18 0.68 13.56 9.30
N ASN A 19 1.16 14.76 8.97
CA ASN A 19 0.74 16.01 9.62
C ASN A 19 -0.12 16.85 8.65
N ILE A 20 -0.68 17.96 9.15
CA ILE A 20 -1.55 18.84 8.33
C ILE A 20 -0.82 19.43 7.13
N GLY A 21 0.45 19.81 7.28
CA GLY A 21 1.25 20.33 6.17
C GLY A 21 1.40 19.31 5.05
N GLN A 22 1.69 18.07 5.38
CA GLN A 22 1.80 16.97 4.42
C GLN A 22 0.44 16.62 3.80
N TYR A 23 -0.62 16.66 4.59
CA TYR A 23 -2.00 16.49 4.10
C TYR A 23 -2.32 17.51 2.99
N LEU A 24 -1.99 18.78 3.22
CA LEU A 24 -2.22 19.83 2.24
C LEU A 24 -1.35 19.67 0.98
N GLU A 25 -0.09 19.26 1.13
CA GLU A 25 0.80 18.99 0.00
C GLU A 25 0.25 17.87 -0.90
N VAL A 26 -0.20 16.78 -0.30
CA VAL A 26 -0.79 15.66 -1.04
C VAL A 26 -2.05 16.09 -1.77
N LYS A 27 -2.92 16.85 -1.10
CA LYS A 27 -4.14 17.37 -1.71
C LYS A 27 -3.86 18.27 -2.90
N ASN A 28 -2.91 19.19 -2.75
CA ASN A 28 -2.56 20.14 -3.81
C ASN A 28 -1.88 19.45 -5.00
N LYS A 29 -1.03 18.48 -4.76
CA LYS A 29 -0.25 17.82 -5.80
C LYS A 29 -1.03 16.73 -6.54
N PHE A 30 -1.83 15.95 -5.84
CA PHE A 30 -2.51 14.76 -6.39
C PHE A 30 -4.03 14.88 -6.43
N ASP A 31 -4.60 15.95 -5.91
CA ASP A 31 -6.05 16.12 -5.73
C ASP A 31 -6.68 14.96 -4.93
N ILE A 32 -5.94 14.48 -3.92
CA ILE A 32 -6.34 13.41 -3.03
C ILE A 32 -6.55 13.98 -1.63
N ASP A 33 -7.75 13.81 -1.09
CA ASP A 33 -8.08 14.20 0.28
C ASP A 33 -7.93 12.99 1.20
N LEU A 34 -6.87 13.00 2.01
CA LEU A 34 -6.57 11.90 2.93
C LEU A 34 -7.64 11.73 4.02
N SER A 35 -8.39 12.80 4.34
CA SER A 35 -9.49 12.74 5.31
C SER A 35 -10.73 12.05 4.74
N GLU A 36 -10.84 11.94 3.41
CA GLU A 36 -11.95 11.35 2.68
C GLU A 36 -11.58 9.99 2.07
N ALA A 37 -10.59 9.32 2.64
CA ALA A 37 -10.03 8.08 2.13
C ALA A 37 -11.07 6.98 1.91
N PHE A 38 -12.14 6.98 2.68
CA PHE A 38 -13.15 5.93 2.68
C PHE A 38 -14.54 6.44 2.29
N SER A 39 -14.63 7.63 1.67
CA SER A 39 -15.91 8.12 1.17
C SER A 39 -16.34 7.33 -0.06
N ASN A 40 -17.65 7.12 -0.21
CA ASN A 40 -18.20 6.36 -1.34
C ASN A 40 -17.94 6.99 -2.71
N ASP A 41 -17.68 8.31 -2.73
CA ASP A 41 -17.47 9.06 -3.96
C ASP A 41 -16.02 9.05 -4.45
N ASN A 42 -15.08 8.62 -3.59
CA ASN A 42 -13.65 8.70 -3.87
C ASN A 42 -12.92 7.45 -3.35
N ASN A 43 -12.89 6.41 -4.15
CA ASN A 43 -12.33 5.10 -3.78
C ASN A 43 -10.81 5.03 -4.01
N TRP A 44 -10.08 6.14 -3.82
CA TRP A 44 -8.63 6.15 -4.06
C TRP A 44 -7.85 5.22 -3.13
N ILE A 45 -8.33 5.04 -1.90
CA ILE A 45 -7.66 4.13 -0.95
C ILE A 45 -7.78 2.66 -1.40
N ALA A 46 -8.90 2.28 -1.98
CA ALA A 46 -9.09 0.95 -2.52
C ALA A 46 -8.15 0.70 -3.71
N ALA A 47 -7.97 1.68 -4.59
CA ALA A 47 -7.05 1.60 -5.71
C ALA A 47 -5.59 1.47 -5.23
N ILE A 48 -5.19 2.21 -4.20
CA ILE A 48 -3.85 2.09 -3.60
C ILE A 48 -3.69 0.71 -2.95
N ALA A 49 -4.67 0.25 -2.19
CA ALA A 49 -4.63 -1.06 -1.54
C ALA A 49 -4.55 -2.21 -2.55
N ALA A 50 -5.16 -2.06 -3.72
CA ALA A 50 -5.10 -3.02 -4.83
C ALA A 50 -3.84 -2.88 -5.70
N HIS A 51 -2.93 -1.98 -5.36
CA HIS A 51 -1.70 -1.68 -6.11
C HIS A 51 -1.97 -1.23 -7.57
N GLU A 52 -3.13 -0.63 -7.83
CA GLU A 52 -3.50 -0.15 -9.16
C GLU A 52 -2.77 1.13 -9.56
N ASN A 53 -2.32 1.92 -8.58
CA ASN A 53 -1.68 3.21 -8.86
C ASN A 53 -0.41 3.41 -8.01
N ILE A 54 0.61 2.62 -8.32
CA ILE A 54 1.91 2.63 -7.63
C ILE A 54 2.58 4.00 -7.76
N THR A 55 2.46 4.65 -8.91
CA THR A 55 3.07 5.98 -9.17
C THR A 55 2.56 7.04 -8.20
N VAL A 56 1.25 7.06 -7.93
CA VAL A 56 0.67 7.99 -6.96
C VAL A 56 1.12 7.66 -5.54
N LEU A 57 1.13 6.38 -5.18
CA LEU A 57 1.63 5.95 -3.86
C LEU A 57 3.07 6.40 -3.65
N LEU A 58 3.96 6.17 -4.62
CA LEU A 58 5.36 6.59 -4.54
C LEU A 58 5.51 8.12 -4.43
N GLY A 59 4.67 8.86 -5.15
CA GLY A 59 4.64 10.32 -5.04
C GLY A 59 4.20 10.82 -3.67
N ILE A 60 3.26 10.15 -3.03
CA ILE A 60 2.84 10.45 -1.65
C ILE A 60 3.97 10.10 -0.67
N ILE A 61 4.62 8.96 -0.84
CA ILE A 61 5.76 8.54 -0.01
C ILE A 61 6.90 9.55 -0.12
N ASP A 62 7.16 10.10 -1.30
CA ASP A 62 8.13 11.19 -1.49
C ASP A 62 7.82 12.35 -0.54
N ILE A 63 6.58 12.83 -0.51
CA ILE A 63 6.16 13.92 0.37
C ILE A 63 6.36 13.54 1.84
N LEU A 64 5.92 12.36 2.24
CA LEU A 64 5.94 11.93 3.64
C LEU A 64 7.34 11.65 4.18
N THR A 65 8.28 11.29 3.31
CA THR A 65 9.67 10.96 3.68
C THR A 65 10.67 12.09 3.42
N ALA A 66 10.24 13.21 2.85
CA ALA A 66 11.15 14.28 2.42
C ALA A 66 12.08 14.77 3.52
N LYS A 67 11.56 15.00 4.73
CA LYS A 67 12.37 15.47 5.86
C LYS A 67 13.36 14.42 6.36
N GLU A 68 12.94 13.16 6.40
CA GLU A 68 13.83 12.05 6.77
C GLU A 68 14.96 11.89 5.77
N ARG A 69 14.63 11.96 4.47
CA ARG A 69 15.62 11.86 3.40
C ARG A 69 16.63 13.00 3.50
N GLU A 70 16.16 14.23 3.69
CA GLU A 70 17.02 15.40 3.84
C GLU A 70 17.97 15.24 5.03
N SER A 71 17.48 14.81 6.19
CA SER A 71 18.30 14.62 7.39
C SER A 71 19.34 13.51 7.23
N ARG A 72 19.08 12.53 6.37
CA ARG A 72 19.99 11.40 6.10
C ARG A 72 20.82 11.59 4.85
N GLU A 73 20.67 12.73 4.16
CA GLU A 73 21.33 13.01 2.88
C GLU A 73 21.08 11.94 1.82
N ILE A 74 19.85 11.41 1.77
CA ILE A 74 19.40 10.42 0.81
C ILE A 74 18.49 11.11 -0.22
N THR A 75 18.84 11.01 -1.50
CA THR A 75 18.00 11.53 -2.58
C THR A 75 16.80 10.62 -2.83
N LEU A 76 15.78 11.15 -3.51
CA LEU A 76 14.61 10.35 -3.89
C LEU A 76 15.02 9.15 -4.78
N ASP A 77 15.92 9.36 -5.73
CA ASP A 77 16.41 8.29 -6.60
C ASP A 77 17.13 7.21 -5.79
N GLN A 78 17.94 7.59 -4.79
CA GLN A 78 18.60 6.65 -3.89
C GLN A 78 17.59 5.84 -3.05
N MET A 79 16.52 6.50 -2.57
CA MET A 79 15.47 5.80 -1.84
C MET A 79 14.77 4.78 -2.76
N TYR A 80 14.44 5.16 -4.00
CA TYR A 80 13.76 4.28 -4.95
C TYR A 80 14.61 3.07 -5.37
N GLU A 81 15.92 3.17 -5.36
CA GLU A 81 16.81 2.02 -5.57
C GLU A 81 16.61 0.91 -4.55
N GLY A 82 16.12 1.24 -3.38
CA GLY A 82 15.79 0.28 -2.31
C GLY A 82 14.34 -0.17 -2.29
N VAL A 83 13.54 0.13 -3.32
CA VAL A 83 12.11 -0.18 -3.37
C VAL A 83 11.83 -1.18 -4.48
N ASP A 84 11.47 -2.40 -4.11
CA ASP A 84 10.98 -3.45 -5.02
C ASP A 84 9.50 -3.72 -4.76
N GLY A 85 8.94 -4.76 -5.39
CA GLY A 85 7.52 -5.11 -5.24
C GLY A 85 7.11 -5.44 -3.81
N ASP A 86 7.95 -6.15 -3.06
CA ASP A 86 7.69 -6.49 -1.67
C ASP A 86 7.71 -5.24 -0.78
N VAL A 87 8.63 -4.32 -1.03
CA VAL A 87 8.70 -3.05 -0.30
C VAL A 87 7.46 -2.19 -0.61
N VAL A 88 7.00 -2.15 -1.86
CA VAL A 88 5.75 -1.44 -2.21
C VAL A 88 4.57 -1.99 -1.42
N GLU A 89 4.46 -3.29 -1.26
CA GLU A 89 3.40 -3.93 -0.48
C GLU A 89 3.46 -3.51 1.00
N HIS A 90 4.64 -3.56 1.62
CA HIS A 90 4.83 -3.11 3.00
C HIS A 90 4.59 -1.61 3.16
N ALA A 91 5.04 -0.81 2.22
CA ALA A 91 4.81 0.63 2.22
C ALA A 91 3.32 0.98 2.09
N THR A 92 2.58 0.21 1.28
CA THR A 92 1.13 0.35 1.15
C THR A 92 0.42 0.11 2.49
N GLU A 93 0.78 -0.95 3.20
CA GLU A 93 0.23 -1.26 4.52
C GLU A 93 0.56 -0.14 5.52
N ALA A 94 1.81 0.31 5.56
CA ALA A 94 2.24 1.39 6.43
C ALA A 94 1.50 2.71 6.11
N PHE A 95 1.28 3.00 4.84
CA PHE A 95 0.54 4.18 4.40
C PHE A 95 -0.92 4.14 4.85
N ILE A 96 -1.60 3.01 4.69
CA ILE A 96 -2.99 2.84 5.15
C ILE A 96 -3.08 3.06 6.65
N GLU A 97 -2.18 2.51 7.43
CA GLU A 97 -2.12 2.73 8.88
C GLU A 97 -1.87 4.21 9.22
N ALA A 98 -1.00 4.88 8.47
CA ALA A 98 -0.74 6.32 8.66
C ALA A 98 -2.00 7.16 8.40
N VAL A 99 -2.76 6.84 7.36
CA VAL A 99 -4.04 7.52 7.05
C VAL A 99 -5.04 7.32 8.19
N VAL A 100 -5.18 6.10 8.68
CA VAL A 100 -6.08 5.82 9.81
C VAL A 100 -5.68 6.63 11.05
N ASN A 101 -4.40 6.65 11.38
CA ASN A 101 -3.89 7.41 12.54
C ASN A 101 -4.05 8.93 12.38
N PHE A 102 -4.05 9.43 11.15
CA PHE A 102 -4.27 10.85 10.85
C PHE A 102 -5.71 11.28 11.11
N LEU A 103 -6.69 10.39 10.99
CA LEU A 103 -8.10 10.71 11.14
C LEU A 103 -8.47 11.06 12.60
N PRO A 104 -9.48 11.93 12.81
CA PRO A 104 -10.01 12.19 14.15
C PRO A 104 -10.51 10.91 14.81
N ALA A 105 -10.50 10.88 16.14
CA ALA A 105 -10.79 9.68 16.94
C ALA A 105 -12.13 9.00 16.58
N HIS A 106 -13.18 9.79 16.31
CA HIS A 106 -14.50 9.26 15.97
C HIS A 106 -14.54 8.59 14.59
N LYS A 107 -13.74 9.08 13.65
CA LYS A 107 -13.60 8.46 12.31
C LYS A 107 -12.62 7.28 12.35
N ARG A 108 -11.57 7.38 13.16
CA ARG A 108 -10.52 6.35 13.26
C ARG A 108 -11.07 4.99 13.62
N LYS A 109 -11.98 4.94 14.59
CA LYS A 109 -12.59 3.67 15.06
C LYS A 109 -13.38 2.98 13.95
N ALA A 110 -14.18 3.74 13.19
CA ALA A 110 -14.94 3.22 12.06
C ALA A 110 -14.01 2.74 10.94
N MET A 111 -12.95 3.51 10.64
CA MET A 111 -12.00 3.16 9.61
C MET A 111 -11.17 1.93 9.95
N ARG A 112 -10.84 1.73 11.22
CA ARG A 112 -10.15 0.51 11.68
C ARG A 112 -10.94 -0.74 11.34
N ILE A 113 -12.25 -0.71 11.54
CA ILE A 113 -13.14 -1.84 11.20
C ILE A 113 -13.13 -2.10 9.69
N ILE A 114 -13.22 -1.05 8.88
CA ILE A 114 -13.21 -1.16 7.41
C ILE A 114 -11.88 -1.72 6.91
N VAL A 115 -10.76 -1.19 7.40
CA VAL A 115 -9.41 -1.65 7.03
C VAL A 115 -9.21 -3.12 7.37
N ASP A 116 -9.59 -3.54 8.57
CA ASP A 116 -9.47 -4.93 9.00
C ASP A 116 -10.34 -5.85 8.14
N SER A 117 -11.55 -5.40 7.77
CA SER A 117 -12.45 -6.14 6.87
C SER A 117 -11.87 -6.29 5.46
N VAL A 118 -11.26 -5.23 4.93
CA VAL A 118 -10.59 -5.25 3.62
C VAL A 118 -9.40 -6.22 3.64
N LYS A 119 -8.58 -6.18 4.69
CA LYS A 119 -7.43 -7.10 4.85
C LYS A 119 -7.88 -8.57 4.86
N VAL A 120 -8.95 -8.88 5.58
CA VAL A 120 -9.53 -10.24 5.61
C VAL A 120 -10.05 -10.63 4.23
N GLY A 121 -10.75 -9.72 3.55
CA GLY A 121 -11.26 -9.96 2.18
C GLY A 121 -10.15 -10.22 1.18
N MET A 122 -9.08 -9.43 1.21
CA MET A 122 -7.91 -9.61 0.36
C MET A 122 -7.21 -10.96 0.62
N ARG A 123 -7.07 -11.34 1.87
CA ARG A 123 -6.50 -12.63 2.24
C ARG A 123 -7.31 -13.79 1.65
N LYS A 124 -8.62 -13.73 1.73
CA LYS A 124 -9.51 -14.74 1.13
C LYS A 124 -9.40 -14.80 -0.39
N VAL A 125 -9.27 -13.66 -1.05
CA VAL A 125 -9.07 -13.58 -2.51
C VAL A 125 -7.75 -14.23 -2.90
N ILE A 126 -6.66 -13.94 -2.18
CA ILE A 126 -5.35 -14.54 -2.43
C ILE A 126 -5.41 -16.06 -2.27
N GLU A 127 -6.03 -16.57 -1.21
CA GLU A 127 -6.21 -18.00 -0.99
C GLU A 127 -6.99 -18.67 -2.13
N ARG A 128 -8.03 -18.00 -2.67
CA ARG A 128 -8.79 -18.51 -3.80
C ARG A 128 -8.00 -18.51 -5.10
N VAL A 129 -7.19 -17.47 -5.34
CA VAL A 129 -6.33 -17.38 -6.52
C VAL A 129 -5.27 -18.49 -6.47
N GLU A 130 -4.63 -18.71 -5.34
CA GLU A 130 -3.66 -19.79 -5.17
C GLU A 130 -4.30 -21.16 -5.40
N ALA A 131 -5.50 -21.39 -4.88
CA ALA A 131 -6.25 -22.63 -5.11
C ALA A 131 -6.59 -22.82 -6.59
N LYS A 132 -6.98 -21.77 -7.30
CA LYS A 132 -7.27 -21.81 -8.74
C LYS A 132 -6.03 -22.05 -9.59
N GLU A 133 -4.89 -21.48 -9.20
CA GLU A 133 -3.61 -21.74 -9.88
C GLU A 133 -3.23 -23.20 -9.79
N LEU A 134 -3.39 -23.83 -8.62
CA LEU A 134 -3.18 -25.27 -8.44
C LEU A 134 -4.13 -26.09 -9.29
N ASP A 135 -5.39 -25.73 -9.38
CA ASP A 135 -6.39 -26.41 -10.22
C ASP A 135 -6.05 -26.28 -11.71
N ILE A 136 -5.56 -25.13 -12.14
CA ILE A 136 -5.15 -24.89 -13.53
C ILE A 136 -3.92 -25.75 -13.88
N GLU A 137 -2.93 -25.84 -12.99
CA GLU A 137 -1.76 -26.71 -13.19
C GLU A 137 -2.17 -28.17 -13.36
N ASP A 138 -3.06 -28.68 -12.53
CA ASP A 138 -3.60 -30.03 -12.61
C ASP A 138 -4.33 -30.27 -13.95
N LEU A 139 -5.10 -29.30 -14.39
CA LEU A 139 -5.80 -29.38 -15.68
C LEU A 139 -4.83 -29.41 -16.85
N VAL A 140 -3.78 -28.58 -16.81
CA VAL A 140 -2.75 -28.54 -17.85
C VAL A 140 -2.01 -29.90 -17.91
N GLU A 141 -1.62 -30.48 -16.79
CA GLU A 141 -0.99 -31.79 -16.74
C GLU A 141 -1.89 -32.89 -17.32
N THR A 142 -3.17 -32.84 -16.98
CA THR A 142 -4.16 -33.83 -17.51
C THR A 142 -4.29 -33.73 -19.02
N GLU A 143 -4.36 -32.52 -19.57
CA GLU A 143 -4.44 -32.33 -21.02
C GLU A 143 -3.15 -32.72 -21.74
N LEU A 144 -2.00 -32.43 -21.16
CA LEU A 144 -0.70 -32.84 -21.70
C LEU A 144 -0.59 -34.36 -21.77
N LYS A 145 -1.02 -35.09 -20.75
CA LYS A 145 -1.04 -36.54 -20.71
C LYS A 145 -1.95 -37.15 -21.81
N LYS A 146 -3.07 -36.50 -22.13
CA LYS A 146 -3.95 -36.88 -23.22
C LYS A 146 -3.28 -36.72 -24.58
N LEU A 147 -2.44 -35.71 -24.74
CA LEU A 147 -1.74 -35.45 -26.01
C LEU A 147 -0.56 -36.41 -26.23
N GLU A 148 -0.03 -37.04 -25.21
CA GLU A 148 1.06 -38.02 -25.28
C GLU A 148 0.60 -39.41 -25.72
N ARG A 149 -0.70 -39.64 -25.88
CA ARG A 149 -1.25 -40.90 -26.39
C ARG A 149 -1.30 -40.86 -27.95
#